data_dc4cc0b3967fe6546316668199aba8cb
#
_entry.id   dc4cc0b3967fe6546316668199aba8cb
#
_cell.length_a   1.000
_cell.length_b   1.000
_cell.length_c   1.000
_cell.angle_alpha   90.00
_cell.angle_beta   90.00
_cell.angle_gamma   90.00
#
_symmetry.space_group_name_H-M   'P 1'
#
loop_
_entity.id
_entity.type
_entity.pdbx_description
1 polymer ?
#
loop_
_entity_poly.entity_id
_entity_poly.type
_entity_poly.pdbx_seq_one_letter_code
_entity_poly.pdbx_strand_id
1 'polypeptide(L)'
;MNEVVNVANPQVVKIESADVIEALNRSEVDIQIATAHRFPRDIKRAKDNIAAIAMMSKEVAYSCFYHLERKGADGTVNNIEGISIRLAEIIASQWGNLRVQSRIISNDGKFVTAQGVCHDLESNLAVSVEVKRSITNKYGGTFSTDMQMVTSNAACSIAFRNA
;
A
#
# COMPACT_ATOMS: atom_id res chain seq x y z
N MET A 1 44.18 26.96 -46.66
CA MET A 1 44.09 27.11 -45.22
C MET A 1 42.66 26.64 -44.80
N ASN A 2 42.54 25.40 -44.39
CA ASN A 2 41.25 24.86 -43.96
C ASN A 2 41.23 24.96 -42.44
N GLU A 3 40.36 25.82 -41.91
CA GLU A 3 40.06 25.90 -40.49
C GLU A 3 39.26 24.66 -40.12
N VAL A 4 39.85 23.80 -39.29
CA VAL A 4 39.16 22.66 -38.66
C VAL A 4 38.34 23.23 -37.51
N VAL A 5 37.01 23.30 -37.69
CA VAL A 5 36.07 23.62 -36.63
C VAL A 5 36.09 22.47 -35.63
N ASN A 6 36.65 22.76 -34.46
CA ASN A 6 36.68 21.83 -33.32
C ASN A 6 35.27 21.74 -32.72
N VAL A 7 34.50 20.76 -33.12
CA VAL A 7 33.20 20.46 -32.53
C VAL A 7 33.46 19.98 -31.12
N ALA A 8 33.20 20.84 -30.10
CA ALA A 8 33.28 20.51 -28.72
C ALA A 8 32.40 19.27 -28.42
N ASN A 9 33.03 18.26 -27.85
CA ASN A 9 32.41 17.01 -27.45
C ASN A 9 31.20 17.31 -26.56
N PRO A 10 29.95 16.95 -26.90
CA PRO A 10 28.81 17.18 -26.03
C PRO A 10 29.04 16.39 -24.76
N GLN A 11 29.12 17.08 -23.62
CA GLN A 11 29.14 16.43 -22.31
C GLN A 11 27.84 15.66 -22.19
N VAL A 12 27.92 14.35 -22.29
CA VAL A 12 26.80 13.46 -21.96
C VAL A 12 26.58 13.57 -20.44
N VAL A 13 25.60 14.37 -20.03
CA VAL A 13 25.16 14.43 -18.65
C VAL A 13 24.59 13.05 -18.32
N LYS A 14 25.29 12.25 -17.56
CA LYS A 14 24.76 11.01 -16.98
C LYS A 14 23.69 11.42 -15.97
N ILE A 15 22.44 11.48 -16.41
CA ILE A 15 21.30 11.54 -15.50
C ILE A 15 21.18 10.15 -14.90
N GLU A 16 21.48 10.00 -13.62
CA GLU A 16 21.28 8.73 -12.93
C GLU A 16 19.79 8.40 -12.94
N SER A 17 19.44 7.19 -13.36
CA SER A 17 18.03 6.75 -13.47
C SER A 17 17.24 6.91 -12.16
N ALA A 18 17.91 6.86 -11.01
CA ALA A 18 17.33 7.09 -9.70
C ALA A 18 16.83 8.53 -9.52
N ASP A 19 17.62 9.53 -9.95
CA ASP A 19 17.26 10.95 -9.82
C ASP A 19 16.04 11.30 -10.68
N VAL A 20 15.95 10.70 -11.88
CA VAL A 20 14.81 10.90 -12.77
C VAL A 20 13.54 10.31 -12.16
N ILE A 21 13.62 9.10 -11.59
CA ILE A 21 12.49 8.44 -10.95
C ILE A 21 12.04 9.24 -9.72
N GLU A 22 12.97 9.75 -8.92
CA GLU A 22 12.64 10.60 -7.76
C GLU A 22 11.94 11.89 -8.20
N ALA A 23 12.46 12.57 -9.22
CA ALA A 23 11.87 13.79 -9.76
C ALA A 23 10.46 13.55 -10.32
N LEU A 24 10.24 12.44 -11.03
CA LEU A 24 8.93 12.04 -11.53
C LEU A 24 7.95 11.76 -10.40
N ASN A 25 8.36 10.99 -9.38
CA ASN A 25 7.53 10.69 -8.22
C ASN A 25 7.13 11.95 -7.45
N ARG A 26 8.07 12.89 -7.28
CA ARG A 26 7.80 14.18 -6.63
C ARG A 26 6.80 14.99 -7.43
N SER A 27 7.02 15.13 -8.74
CA SER A 27 6.10 15.84 -9.63
C SER A 27 4.69 15.23 -9.64
N GLU A 28 4.58 13.90 -9.61
CA GLU A 28 3.29 13.21 -9.52
C GLU A 28 2.54 13.56 -8.23
N VAL A 29 3.23 13.53 -7.08
CA VAL A 29 2.64 13.87 -5.78
C VAL A 29 2.20 15.33 -5.75
N ASP A 30 3.02 16.26 -6.25
CA ASP A 30 2.69 17.69 -6.30
C ASP A 30 1.43 17.96 -7.15
N ILE A 31 1.31 17.28 -8.30
CA ILE A 31 0.12 17.36 -9.16
C ILE A 31 -1.11 16.81 -8.42
N GLN A 32 -0.97 15.69 -7.72
CA GLN A 32 -2.07 15.09 -6.96
C GLN A 32 -2.53 16.01 -5.82
N ILE A 33 -1.61 16.61 -5.07
CA ILE A 33 -1.93 17.58 -4.01
C ILE A 33 -2.63 18.81 -4.59
N ALA A 34 -2.11 19.38 -5.67
CA ALA A 34 -2.73 20.53 -6.33
C ALA A 34 -4.16 20.19 -6.84
N THR A 35 -4.35 18.99 -7.36
CA THR A 35 -5.66 18.49 -7.79
C THR A 35 -6.62 18.30 -6.62
N ALA A 36 -6.14 17.75 -5.50
CA ALA A 36 -6.93 17.56 -4.28
C ALA A 36 -7.43 18.89 -3.71
N HIS A 37 -6.57 19.90 -3.68
CA HIS A 37 -6.95 21.23 -3.22
C HIS A 37 -7.95 21.93 -4.18
N ARG A 38 -7.85 21.66 -5.49
CA ARG A 38 -8.78 22.23 -6.46
C ARG A 38 -10.15 21.56 -6.43
N PHE A 39 -10.17 20.25 -6.12
CA PHE A 39 -11.36 19.42 -6.06
C PHE A 39 -11.44 18.71 -4.71
N PRO A 40 -11.74 19.45 -3.61
CA PRO A 40 -11.80 18.85 -2.28
C PRO A 40 -12.91 17.79 -2.22
N ARG A 41 -12.74 16.83 -1.33
CA ARG A 41 -13.69 15.74 -1.15
C ARG A 41 -15.02 16.25 -0.59
N ASP A 42 -16.09 15.62 -1.05
CA ASP A 42 -17.41 15.72 -0.42
C ASP A 42 -17.58 14.52 0.52
N ILE A 43 -17.45 14.77 1.82
CA ILE A 43 -17.51 13.72 2.86
C ILE A 43 -18.85 12.97 2.84
N LYS A 44 -19.96 13.68 2.58
CA LYS A 44 -21.29 13.06 2.52
C LYS A 44 -21.35 12.09 1.33
N ARG A 45 -20.96 12.57 0.16
CA ARG A 45 -20.93 11.73 -1.06
C ARG A 45 -19.99 10.55 -0.91
N ALA A 46 -18.79 10.76 -0.34
CA ALA A 46 -17.83 9.69 -0.08
C ALA A 46 -18.44 8.61 0.82
N LYS A 47 -19.03 9.00 1.95
CA LYS A 47 -19.71 8.08 2.88
C LYS A 47 -20.84 7.30 2.19
N ASP A 48 -21.70 7.98 1.44
CA ASP A 48 -22.83 7.37 0.78
C ASP A 48 -22.36 6.37 -0.31
N ASN A 49 -21.30 6.70 -1.05
CA ASN A 49 -20.69 5.80 -2.04
C ASN A 49 -20.06 4.57 -1.38
N ILE A 50 -19.29 4.74 -0.28
CA ILE A 50 -18.70 3.64 0.48
C ILE A 50 -19.80 2.66 0.92
N ALA A 51 -20.87 3.18 1.52
CA ALA A 51 -22.00 2.38 1.97
C ALA A 51 -22.69 1.66 0.80
N ALA A 52 -22.95 2.35 -0.30
CA ALA A 52 -23.58 1.78 -1.48
C ALA A 52 -22.76 0.63 -2.08
N ILE A 53 -21.43 0.77 -2.20
CA ILE A 53 -20.58 -0.28 -2.74
C ILE A 53 -20.46 -1.44 -1.76
N ALA A 54 -20.21 -1.17 -0.46
CA ALA A 54 -20.08 -2.22 0.54
C ALA A 54 -21.35 -3.06 0.71
N MET A 55 -22.52 -2.49 0.43
CA MET A 55 -23.82 -3.16 0.53
C MET A 55 -24.43 -3.55 -0.83
N MET A 56 -23.66 -3.49 -1.92
CA MET A 56 -24.16 -3.73 -3.27
C MET A 56 -24.72 -5.15 -3.47
N SER A 57 -24.13 -6.13 -2.78
CA SER A 57 -24.66 -7.50 -2.70
C SER A 57 -24.30 -8.12 -1.35
N LYS A 58 -24.93 -9.24 -1.01
CA LYS A 58 -24.62 -10.01 0.21
C LYS A 58 -23.18 -10.50 0.21
N GLU A 59 -22.66 -10.93 -0.94
CA GLU A 59 -21.31 -11.44 -1.12
C GLU A 59 -20.27 -10.32 -0.90
N VAL A 60 -20.52 -9.13 -1.44
CA VAL A 60 -19.68 -7.95 -1.24
C VAL A 60 -19.68 -7.56 0.23
N ALA A 61 -20.86 -7.44 0.86
CA ALA A 61 -20.98 -7.11 2.27
C ALA A 61 -20.23 -8.12 3.17
N TYR A 62 -20.36 -9.42 2.89
CA TYR A 62 -19.64 -10.46 3.62
C TYR A 62 -18.13 -10.35 3.42
N SER A 63 -17.67 -10.04 2.20
CA SER A 63 -16.24 -9.88 1.89
C SER A 63 -15.60 -8.66 2.56
N CYS A 64 -16.39 -7.70 3.02
CA CYS A 64 -15.92 -6.51 3.74
C CYS A 64 -15.34 -6.81 5.12
N PHE A 65 -15.62 -7.99 5.66
CA PHE A 65 -15.13 -8.42 6.97
C PHE A 65 -14.36 -9.73 6.85
N TYR A 66 -13.39 -9.93 7.74
CA TYR A 66 -12.73 -11.22 7.89
C TYR A 66 -13.15 -11.86 9.21
N HIS A 67 -13.26 -13.18 9.16
CA HIS A 67 -13.58 -14.02 10.32
C HIS A 67 -12.48 -15.07 10.45
N LEU A 68 -11.79 -15.10 11.58
CA LEU A 68 -10.70 -16.04 11.86
C LEU A 68 -10.96 -16.76 13.17
N GLU A 69 -11.00 -18.08 13.13
CA GLU A 69 -11.03 -18.91 14.32
C GLU A 69 -9.61 -19.10 14.86
N ARG A 70 -9.38 -18.76 16.10
CA ARG A 70 -8.15 -19.07 16.82
C ARG A 70 -8.45 -20.05 17.95
N LYS A 71 -7.74 -21.19 17.93
CA LYS A 71 -7.75 -22.13 19.08
C LYS A 71 -6.76 -21.62 20.14
N GLY A 72 -7.25 -21.35 21.32
CA GLY A 72 -6.43 -21.09 22.51
C GLY A 72 -5.65 -22.34 22.93
N ALA A 73 -4.64 -22.16 23.77
CA ALA A 73 -3.86 -23.27 24.32
C ALA A 73 -4.71 -24.21 25.23
N ASP A 74 -5.80 -23.69 25.73
CA ASP A 74 -6.82 -24.37 26.56
C ASP A 74 -7.93 -25.07 25.74
N GLY A 75 -7.84 -25.04 24.40
CA GLY A 75 -8.83 -25.60 23.48
C GLY A 75 -10.03 -24.70 23.21
N THR A 76 -10.10 -23.50 23.80
CA THR A 76 -11.15 -22.52 23.50
C THR A 76 -11.02 -22.02 22.06
N VAL A 77 -12.15 -21.84 21.38
CA VAL A 77 -12.19 -21.22 20.04
C VAL A 77 -12.57 -19.76 20.20
N ASN A 78 -11.64 -18.88 19.87
CA ASN A 78 -11.87 -17.44 19.85
C ASN A 78 -12.06 -16.98 18.40
N ASN A 79 -13.20 -16.36 18.11
CA ASN A 79 -13.45 -15.74 16.81
C ASN A 79 -12.86 -14.33 16.81
N ILE A 80 -11.99 -14.06 15.83
CA ILE A 80 -11.41 -12.75 15.59
C ILE A 80 -12.06 -12.21 14.33
N GLU A 81 -12.71 -11.07 14.46
CA GLU A 81 -13.38 -10.39 13.37
C GLU A 81 -12.80 -8.99 13.18
N GLY A 82 -12.86 -8.50 11.96
CA GLY A 82 -12.43 -7.15 11.65
C GLY A 82 -12.67 -6.79 10.20
N ILE A 83 -12.38 -5.54 9.85
CA ILE A 83 -12.48 -5.08 8.48
C ILE A 83 -11.47 -5.82 7.59
N SER A 84 -11.91 -6.23 6.41
CA SER A 84 -11.03 -6.88 5.43
C SER A 84 -10.25 -5.85 4.61
N ILE A 85 -9.28 -6.32 3.83
CA ILE A 85 -8.60 -5.48 2.84
C ILE A 85 -9.60 -4.92 1.81
N ARG A 86 -10.67 -5.66 1.47
CA ARG A 86 -11.69 -5.22 0.52
C ARG A 86 -12.43 -3.98 0.99
N LEU A 87 -12.81 -3.93 2.26
CA LEU A 87 -13.44 -2.74 2.82
C LEU A 87 -12.45 -1.55 2.84
N ALA A 88 -11.18 -1.79 3.20
CA ALA A 88 -10.16 -0.76 3.16
C ALA A 88 -9.94 -0.20 1.74
N GLU A 89 -9.94 -1.06 0.71
CA GLU A 89 -9.85 -0.67 -0.71
C GLU A 89 -11.09 0.15 -1.14
N ILE A 90 -12.30 -0.25 -0.73
CA ILE A 90 -13.53 0.51 -1.00
C ILE A 90 -13.44 1.89 -0.34
N ILE A 91 -13.06 1.96 0.93
CA ILE A 91 -12.90 3.23 1.64
C ILE A 91 -11.88 4.10 0.91
N ALA A 92 -10.68 3.61 0.64
CA ALA A 92 -9.61 4.36 -0.01
C ALA A 92 -10.05 4.90 -1.38
N SER A 93 -10.75 4.09 -2.18
CA SER A 93 -11.21 4.48 -3.52
C SER A 93 -12.34 5.52 -3.52
N GLN A 94 -13.23 5.47 -2.52
CA GLN A 94 -14.41 6.34 -2.47
C GLN A 94 -14.23 7.57 -1.57
N TRP A 95 -13.29 7.51 -0.61
CA TRP A 95 -12.98 8.67 0.24
C TRP A 95 -12.47 9.85 -0.59
N GLY A 96 -11.70 9.55 -1.64
CA GLY A 96 -11.13 10.55 -2.55
C GLY A 96 -9.89 11.24 -1.95
N ASN A 97 -9.04 11.73 -2.85
CA ASN A 97 -7.84 12.48 -2.51
C ASN A 97 -6.91 11.78 -1.50
N LEU A 98 -6.88 10.43 -1.55
CA LEU A 98 -5.95 9.59 -0.81
C LEU A 98 -4.95 8.92 -1.75
N ARG A 99 -3.70 8.85 -1.33
CA ARG A 99 -2.67 7.99 -1.92
C ARG A 99 -2.37 6.88 -0.93
N VAL A 100 -2.85 5.67 -1.20
CA VAL A 100 -2.65 4.51 -0.33
C VAL A 100 -1.83 3.47 -1.07
N GLN A 101 -0.82 2.93 -0.38
CA GLN A 101 0.05 1.89 -0.95
C GLN A 101 0.57 0.96 0.15
N SER A 102 0.93 -0.26 -0.25
CA SER A 102 1.70 -1.17 0.60
C SER A 102 2.80 -1.85 -0.21
N ARG A 103 3.91 -2.16 0.47
CA ARG A 103 5.07 -2.82 -0.15
C ARG A 103 5.84 -3.63 0.89
N ILE A 104 6.57 -4.63 0.41
CA ILE A 104 7.57 -5.30 1.24
C ILE A 104 8.83 -4.42 1.29
N ILE A 105 9.29 -4.10 2.49
CA ILE A 105 10.49 -3.29 2.72
C ILE A 105 11.68 -4.12 3.20
N SER A 106 11.44 -5.33 3.73
CA SER A 106 12.50 -6.21 4.21
C SER A 106 12.09 -7.67 4.18
N ASN A 107 13.05 -8.54 3.88
CA ASN A 107 12.99 -9.98 4.10
C ASN A 107 14.34 -10.43 4.63
N ASP A 108 14.41 -10.84 5.91
CA ASP A 108 15.63 -11.26 6.58
C ASP A 108 15.79 -12.81 6.63
N GLY A 109 14.97 -13.54 5.86
CA GLY A 109 14.95 -15.00 5.83
C GLY A 109 14.19 -15.66 6.98
N LYS A 110 13.80 -14.91 8.02
CA LYS A 110 12.95 -15.35 9.13
C LYS A 110 11.63 -14.58 9.20
N PHE A 111 11.69 -13.33 8.84
CA PHE A 111 10.54 -12.42 8.82
C PHE A 111 10.48 -11.65 7.51
N VAL A 112 9.28 -11.36 7.10
CA VAL A 112 8.99 -10.37 6.08
C VAL A 112 8.35 -9.16 6.75
N THR A 113 8.79 -7.95 6.37
CA THR A 113 8.23 -6.69 6.86
C THR A 113 7.57 -5.97 5.69
N ALA A 114 6.30 -5.67 5.83
CA ALA A 114 5.54 -4.85 4.90
C ALA A 114 5.31 -3.46 5.51
N GLN A 115 5.33 -2.44 4.66
CA GLN A 115 4.98 -1.07 5.00
C GLN A 115 3.69 -0.70 4.27
N GLY A 116 2.71 -0.17 5.01
CA GLY A 116 1.55 0.52 4.47
C GLY A 116 1.72 2.02 4.65
N VAL A 117 1.31 2.80 3.67
CA VAL A 117 1.30 4.26 3.72
C VAL A 117 -0.04 4.75 3.22
N CYS A 118 -0.68 5.63 4.01
CA CYS A 118 -1.85 6.40 3.59
C CYS A 118 -1.48 7.88 3.64
N HIS A 119 -1.56 8.58 2.51
CA HIS A 119 -1.32 10.01 2.42
C HIS A 119 -2.62 10.71 2.03
N ASP A 120 -3.14 11.52 2.93
CA ASP A 120 -4.25 12.43 2.66
C ASP A 120 -3.71 13.67 1.96
N LEU A 121 -4.07 13.82 0.70
CA LEU A 121 -3.56 14.87 -0.18
C LEU A 121 -4.20 16.25 0.10
N GLU A 122 -5.34 16.30 0.79
CA GLU A 122 -5.96 17.58 1.15
C GLU A 122 -5.33 18.17 2.40
N SER A 123 -5.08 17.36 3.43
CA SER A 123 -4.45 17.79 4.67
C SER A 123 -2.92 17.71 4.63
N ASN A 124 -2.37 17.08 3.59
CA ASN A 124 -0.95 16.74 3.46
C ASN A 124 -0.42 15.94 4.67
N LEU A 125 -1.27 15.07 5.23
CA LEU A 125 -0.92 14.19 6.33
C LEU A 125 -0.62 12.78 5.80
N ALA A 126 0.54 12.25 6.13
CA ALA A 126 0.90 10.86 5.82
C ALA A 126 1.01 10.01 7.09
N VAL A 127 0.37 8.84 7.07
CA VAL A 127 0.49 7.82 8.11
C VAL A 127 1.23 6.63 7.52
N SER A 128 2.19 6.09 8.26
CA SER A 128 2.95 4.90 7.87
C SER A 128 2.87 3.84 8.95
N VAL A 129 2.59 2.61 8.55
CA VAL A 129 2.47 1.45 9.45
C VAL A 129 3.35 0.32 8.94
N GLU A 130 4.09 -0.32 9.83
CA GLU A 130 4.88 -1.50 9.51
C GLU A 130 4.26 -2.75 10.13
N VAL A 131 4.25 -3.84 9.35
CA VAL A 131 3.73 -5.14 9.75
C VAL A 131 4.79 -6.20 9.52
N LYS A 132 5.24 -6.84 10.60
CA LYS A 132 6.23 -7.92 10.56
C LYS A 132 5.53 -9.27 10.69
N ARG A 133 5.83 -10.19 9.76
CA ARG A 133 5.29 -11.56 9.74
C ARG A 133 6.40 -12.59 9.65
N SER A 134 6.30 -13.66 10.47
CA SER A 134 7.24 -14.77 10.38
C SER A 134 7.02 -15.58 9.10
N ILE A 135 8.11 -15.90 8.42
CA ILE A 135 8.17 -16.85 7.28
C ILE A 135 8.83 -18.16 7.68
N THR A 136 8.86 -18.45 8.99
CA THR A 136 9.38 -19.70 9.55
C THR A 136 8.26 -20.46 10.26
N ASN A 137 8.37 -21.79 10.25
CA ASN A 137 7.50 -22.69 10.99
C ASN A 137 7.89 -22.74 12.47
N LYS A 138 7.09 -23.44 13.27
CA LYS A 138 7.32 -23.62 14.73
C LYS A 138 8.63 -24.35 15.09
N TYR A 139 9.26 -25.01 14.12
CA TYR A 139 10.55 -25.71 14.30
C TYR A 139 11.75 -24.89 13.81
N GLY A 140 11.52 -23.64 13.38
CA GLY A 140 12.58 -22.74 12.88
C GLY A 140 12.93 -22.93 11.40
N GLY A 141 12.29 -23.87 10.70
CA GLY A 141 12.48 -24.06 9.26
C GLY A 141 11.74 -22.96 8.46
N THR A 142 12.39 -22.43 7.43
CA THR A 142 11.80 -21.43 6.53
C THR A 142 10.67 -22.05 5.69
N PHE A 143 9.61 -21.32 5.45
CA PHE A 143 8.51 -21.71 4.58
C PHE A 143 8.99 -21.92 3.13
N SER A 144 8.26 -22.75 2.38
CA SER A 144 8.45 -22.84 0.92
C SER A 144 8.27 -21.46 0.26
N THR A 145 8.83 -21.30 -0.93
CA THR A 145 8.73 -20.04 -1.69
C THR A 145 7.26 -19.59 -1.85
N ASP A 146 6.35 -20.52 -2.18
CA ASP A 146 4.93 -20.20 -2.32
C ASP A 146 4.30 -19.70 -1.01
N MET A 147 4.62 -20.34 0.12
CA MET A 147 4.14 -19.90 1.43
C MET A 147 4.75 -18.57 1.86
N GLN A 148 5.98 -18.28 1.47
CA GLN A 148 6.58 -16.96 1.69
C GLN A 148 5.86 -15.89 0.88
N MET A 149 5.48 -16.16 -0.37
CA MET A 149 4.68 -15.24 -1.19
C MET A 149 3.31 -14.99 -0.57
N VAL A 150 2.60 -16.02 -0.13
CA VAL A 150 1.31 -15.90 0.57
C VAL A 150 1.45 -15.06 1.85
N THR A 151 2.50 -15.32 2.64
CA THR A 151 2.77 -14.56 3.88
C THR A 151 3.10 -13.09 3.59
N SER A 152 3.85 -12.83 2.52
CA SER A 152 4.19 -11.47 2.07
C SER A 152 2.95 -10.71 1.63
N ASN A 153 2.07 -11.33 0.83
CA ASN A 153 0.80 -10.75 0.41
C ASN A 153 -0.12 -10.46 1.62
N ALA A 154 -0.17 -11.38 2.59
CA ALA A 154 -0.91 -11.16 3.82
C ALA A 154 -0.34 -10.00 4.66
N ALA A 155 1.00 -9.86 4.71
CA ALA A 155 1.64 -8.73 5.39
C ALA A 155 1.29 -7.39 4.72
N CYS A 156 1.34 -7.32 3.39
CA CYS A 156 0.94 -6.14 2.62
C CYS A 156 -0.54 -5.79 2.82
N SER A 157 -1.43 -6.78 2.79
CA SER A 157 -2.87 -6.58 3.02
C SER A 157 -3.17 -6.02 4.42
N ILE A 158 -2.46 -6.52 5.45
CA ILE A 158 -2.60 -6.00 6.82
C ILE A 158 -2.02 -4.59 6.92
N ALA A 159 -0.85 -4.33 6.31
CA ALA A 159 -0.22 -3.02 6.33
C ALA A 159 -1.09 -1.97 5.62
N PHE A 160 -1.68 -2.29 4.47
CA PHE A 160 -2.61 -1.43 3.74
C PHE A 160 -3.84 -1.09 4.58
N ARG A 161 -4.45 -2.11 5.22
CA ARG A 161 -5.65 -1.93 6.02
C ARG A 161 -5.41 -1.08 7.28
N ASN A 162 -4.21 -1.14 7.85
CA ASN A 162 -3.87 -0.48 9.11
C ASN A 162 -3.33 0.95 8.91
N ALA A 163 -2.93 1.30 7.69
CA ALA A 163 -2.54 2.64 7.31
C ALA A 163 -3.75 3.53 7.03
#